data_91def8d317ab505f096c941af3d74992
#
_entry.id   91def8d317ab505f096c941af3d74992
#
_cell.length_a   1.000
_cell.length_b   1.000
_cell.length_c   1.000
_cell.angle_alpha   90.00
_cell.angle_beta   90.00
_cell.angle_gamma   90.00
#
_symmetry.space_group_name_H-M   'P 1'
#
loop_
_entity.id
_entity.type
_entity.pdbx_description
1 polymer ?
#
loop_
_entity_poly.entity_id
_entity_poly.type
_entity_poly.pdbx_seq_one_letter_code
_entity_poly.pdbx_strand_id
1 'polypeptide(L)'
;LSSILKFDGFNSGSNSKIQSLLDTDIPYDLFLTDENYNTIINGNLNQSGNILNTGGIDNWTLSGAIEVQKNFFVGGNLTIKNGSFESNNDYYEDDTRNFYEGVTATGETQTTDFKTFFLNNTLKWNIGGWDAKLGFLYQFEDIARFGATVQFPKTFSLDEEFIVGGSSEFGTGQVYTLDTDFYSDKVSYDIKTPFELTGAFAVNYKGMILSA
;
A
#
# COMPACT_ATOMS: atom_id res chain seq x y z
N LEU A 1 -19.30 4.18 -15.12
CA LEU A 1 -18.23 4.99 -14.48
C LEU A 1 -18.41 5.05 -12.95
N SER A 2 -19.59 5.35 -12.42
CA SER A 2 -19.79 5.45 -10.96
C SER A 2 -19.50 4.17 -10.17
N SER A 3 -19.46 3.01 -10.78
CA SER A 3 -19.07 1.73 -10.16
C SER A 3 -17.57 1.45 -10.22
N ILE A 4 -16.86 2.04 -11.17
CA ILE A 4 -15.39 1.94 -11.34
C ILE A 4 -14.67 2.57 -10.15
N LEU A 5 -15.20 3.66 -9.65
CA LEU A 5 -14.57 4.56 -8.68
C LEU A 5 -14.69 4.08 -7.23
N LYS A 6 -15.41 2.98 -7.02
CA LYS A 6 -15.47 2.29 -5.71
C LYS A 6 -14.44 1.17 -5.55
N PHE A 7 -13.32 1.25 -6.25
CA PHE A 7 -12.25 0.28 -6.09
C PHE A 7 -11.63 0.44 -4.70
N ASP A 8 -11.83 -0.56 -3.83
CA ASP A 8 -11.45 -0.57 -2.41
C ASP A 8 -9.92 -0.49 -2.13
N GLY A 9 -9.10 -0.22 -3.14
CA GLY A 9 -7.65 -0.12 -3.01
C GLY A 9 -7.11 1.22 -2.48
N PHE A 10 -7.96 2.25 -2.39
CA PHE A 10 -7.55 3.63 -2.08
C PHE A 10 -7.89 4.08 -0.66
N ASN A 11 -7.65 3.26 0.34
CA ASN A 11 -7.95 3.62 1.73
C ASN A 11 -6.78 4.26 2.50
N SER A 12 -5.90 5.01 1.85
CA SER A 12 -4.90 5.83 2.54
C SER A 12 -5.28 7.32 2.55
N GLY A 13 -4.79 8.07 3.53
CA GLY A 13 -5.27 9.41 3.91
C GLY A 13 -5.23 10.55 2.86
N SER A 14 -4.82 10.29 1.61
CA SER A 14 -4.92 11.22 0.47
C SER A 14 -6.23 11.08 -0.31
N ASN A 15 -7.12 10.23 0.13
CA ASN A 15 -8.26 9.71 -0.62
C ASN A 15 -9.26 10.73 -1.15
N SER A 16 -9.48 11.85 -0.46
CA SER A 16 -10.50 12.80 -0.89
C SER A 16 -10.14 13.53 -2.17
N LYS A 17 -8.85 13.87 -2.35
CA LYS A 17 -8.39 14.56 -3.57
C LYS A 17 -8.34 13.58 -4.76
N ILE A 18 -7.82 12.38 -4.54
CA ILE A 18 -7.74 11.35 -5.58
C ILE A 18 -9.14 10.90 -6.00
N GLN A 19 -10.04 10.70 -5.05
CA GLN A 19 -11.43 10.34 -5.35
C GLN A 19 -12.13 11.43 -6.18
N SER A 20 -11.91 12.71 -5.85
CA SER A 20 -12.41 13.84 -6.61
C SER A 20 -11.88 13.83 -8.05
N LEU A 21 -10.59 13.58 -8.26
CA LEU A 21 -9.99 13.48 -9.58
C LEU A 21 -10.56 12.31 -10.39
N LEU A 22 -10.78 11.15 -9.76
CA LEU A 22 -11.40 9.99 -10.40
C LEU A 22 -12.86 10.24 -10.77
N ASP A 23 -13.58 11.01 -9.96
CA ASP A 23 -15.02 11.26 -10.19
C ASP A 23 -15.26 12.26 -11.31
N THR A 24 -14.32 13.15 -11.59
CA THR A 24 -14.52 14.28 -12.52
C THR A 24 -13.44 14.41 -13.58
N ASP A 25 -12.20 14.64 -13.17
CA ASP A 25 -11.15 15.10 -14.07
C ASP A 25 -10.67 13.97 -15.01
N ILE A 26 -10.41 12.77 -14.49
CA ILE A 26 -9.95 11.64 -15.29
C ILE A 26 -10.94 11.24 -16.41
N PRO A 27 -12.23 11.07 -16.12
CA PRO A 27 -13.19 10.78 -17.18
C PRO A 27 -13.34 11.91 -18.21
N TYR A 28 -13.20 13.17 -17.77
CA TYR A 28 -13.24 14.31 -18.66
C TYR A 28 -12.02 14.37 -19.58
N ASP A 29 -10.83 14.25 -19.05
CA ASP A 29 -9.57 14.24 -19.81
C ASP A 29 -9.47 13.08 -20.81
N LEU A 30 -10.17 11.99 -20.51
CA LEU A 30 -10.28 10.84 -21.41
C LEU A 30 -11.50 10.90 -22.35
N PHE A 31 -12.20 12.04 -22.40
CA PHE A 31 -13.36 12.24 -23.27
C PHE A 31 -14.48 11.21 -23.07
N LEU A 32 -14.62 10.71 -21.84
CA LEU A 32 -15.70 9.80 -21.43
C LEU A 32 -16.92 10.54 -20.87
N THR A 33 -16.74 11.82 -20.51
CA THR A 33 -17.78 12.72 -20.02
C THR A 33 -17.76 14.04 -20.78
N ASP A 34 -18.90 14.74 -20.80
CA ASP A 34 -19.01 16.12 -21.29
C ASP A 34 -18.49 17.15 -20.24
N GLU A 35 -18.56 18.45 -20.58
CA GLU A 35 -18.17 19.58 -19.70
C GLU A 35 -18.98 19.63 -18.38
N ASN A 36 -20.14 18.98 -18.32
CA ASN A 36 -20.97 18.87 -17.13
C ASN A 36 -20.79 17.55 -16.39
N TYR A 37 -19.74 16.78 -16.74
CA TYR A 37 -19.44 15.45 -16.21
C TYR A 37 -20.52 14.40 -16.44
N ASN A 38 -21.39 14.60 -17.44
CA ASN A 38 -22.35 13.59 -17.83
C ASN A 38 -21.72 12.61 -18.82
N THR A 39 -22.11 11.34 -18.71
CA THR A 39 -21.70 10.31 -19.67
C THR A 39 -22.92 9.53 -20.18
N ILE A 40 -22.86 9.18 -21.43
CA ILE A 40 -23.82 8.24 -22.06
C ILE A 40 -23.30 6.79 -21.90
N ILE A 41 -22.00 6.62 -21.57
CA ILE A 41 -21.37 5.32 -21.32
C ILE A 41 -21.69 4.90 -19.89
N ASN A 42 -22.83 4.26 -19.67
CA ASN A 42 -23.38 3.99 -18.34
C ASN A 42 -23.75 2.52 -18.11
N GLY A 43 -22.90 1.61 -18.46
CA GLY A 43 -23.08 0.16 -18.26
C GLY A 43 -22.93 -0.64 -19.54
N ASN A 44 -23.35 -1.90 -19.51
CA ASN A 44 -23.20 -2.87 -20.60
C ASN A 44 -21.77 -3.12 -21.08
N LEU A 45 -20.78 -2.83 -20.23
CA LEU A 45 -19.36 -3.04 -20.47
C LEU A 45 -18.88 -4.33 -19.80
N ASN A 46 -17.90 -4.96 -20.42
CA ASN A 46 -17.13 -6.02 -19.79
C ASN A 46 -16.06 -5.38 -18.90
N GLN A 47 -16.04 -5.73 -17.61
CA GLN A 47 -15.07 -5.22 -16.65
C GLN A 47 -14.04 -6.30 -16.33
N SER A 48 -12.77 -5.93 -16.36
CA SER A 48 -11.68 -6.81 -15.97
C SER A 48 -10.59 -6.03 -15.24
N GLY A 49 -9.77 -6.74 -14.46
CA GLY A 49 -8.68 -6.10 -13.74
C GLY A 49 -7.61 -7.11 -13.33
N ASN A 50 -6.43 -6.58 -13.09
CA ASN A 50 -5.30 -7.33 -12.60
C ASN A 50 -4.60 -6.54 -11.48
N ILE A 51 -4.26 -7.22 -10.39
CA ILE A 51 -3.52 -6.62 -9.27
C ILE A 51 -2.23 -7.41 -9.10
N LEU A 52 -1.11 -6.71 -9.24
CA LEU A 52 0.22 -7.27 -9.02
C LEU A 52 0.89 -6.56 -7.85
N ASN A 53 1.13 -7.29 -6.76
CA ASN A 53 1.85 -6.81 -5.60
C ASN A 53 3.22 -7.48 -5.54
N THR A 54 4.27 -6.69 -5.44
CA THR A 54 5.66 -7.14 -5.31
C THR A 54 6.36 -6.38 -4.19
N GLY A 55 7.40 -6.97 -3.62
CA GLY A 55 8.21 -6.29 -2.61
C GLY A 55 8.69 -7.20 -1.51
N GLY A 56 9.47 -6.60 -0.60
CA GLY A 56 10.01 -7.27 0.56
C GLY A 56 10.74 -6.31 1.49
N ILE A 57 11.00 -6.75 2.71
CA ILE A 57 11.79 -6.01 3.69
C ILE A 57 12.92 -6.89 4.17
N ASP A 58 14.14 -6.42 3.98
CA ASP A 58 15.35 -7.02 4.52
C ASP A 58 15.65 -6.47 5.91
N ASN A 59 16.02 -7.35 6.84
CA ASN A 59 16.35 -7.00 8.21
C ASN A 59 17.77 -7.46 8.52
N TRP A 60 18.64 -6.53 8.84
CA TRP A 60 19.99 -6.78 9.32
C TRP A 60 20.01 -6.58 10.82
N THR A 61 20.17 -7.69 11.58
CA THR A 61 20.13 -7.65 13.04
C THR A 61 21.51 -8.01 13.61
N LEU A 62 22.06 -7.10 14.41
CA LEU A 62 23.19 -7.35 15.27
C LEU A 62 22.68 -7.57 16.69
N SER A 63 23.01 -8.70 17.31
CA SER A 63 22.59 -9.02 18.68
C SER A 63 23.72 -9.59 19.50
N GLY A 64 23.66 -9.35 20.82
CA GLY A 64 24.61 -9.88 21.78
C GLY A 64 24.02 -9.95 23.18
N ALA A 65 24.56 -10.84 24.00
CA ALA A 65 24.24 -10.94 25.42
C ALA A 65 25.47 -11.33 26.23
N ILE A 66 25.55 -10.83 27.46
CA ILE A 66 26.61 -11.13 28.39
C ILE A 66 26.02 -11.42 29.77
N GLU A 67 26.70 -12.27 30.53
CA GLU A 67 26.48 -12.43 31.98
C GLU A 67 27.30 -11.35 32.69
N VAL A 68 26.63 -10.34 33.24
CA VAL A 68 27.28 -9.21 33.93
C VAL A 68 27.54 -9.50 35.40
N GLN A 69 26.76 -10.41 35.97
CA GLN A 69 26.93 -10.94 37.30
C GLN A 69 26.37 -12.37 37.31
N LYS A 70 26.84 -13.21 38.24
CA LYS A 70 26.34 -14.60 38.36
C LYS A 70 24.80 -14.65 38.25
N ASN A 71 24.31 -15.39 37.27
CA ASN A 71 22.90 -15.59 36.99
C ASN A 71 22.13 -14.32 36.53
N PHE A 72 22.86 -13.21 36.23
CA PHE A 72 22.24 -12.00 35.72
C PHE A 72 22.80 -11.67 34.32
N PHE A 73 21.94 -11.71 33.33
CA PHE A 73 22.25 -11.53 31.91
C PHE A 73 21.67 -10.23 31.39
N VAL A 74 22.41 -9.54 30.57
CA VAL A 74 21.96 -8.37 29.82
C VAL A 74 22.24 -8.64 28.35
N GLY A 75 21.23 -8.38 27.53
CA GLY A 75 21.34 -8.55 26.10
C GLY A 75 20.66 -7.42 25.35
N GLY A 76 21.02 -7.28 24.09
CA GLY A 76 20.39 -6.30 23.23
C GLY A 76 20.52 -6.66 21.77
N ASN A 77 19.70 -6.03 20.98
CA ASN A 77 19.82 -6.07 19.53
C ASN A 77 19.59 -4.68 18.92
N LEU A 78 20.17 -4.51 17.74
CA LEU A 78 19.94 -3.41 16.83
C LEU A 78 19.58 -4.00 15.48
N THR A 79 18.43 -3.59 14.94
CA THR A 79 17.95 -4.03 13.62
C THR A 79 17.87 -2.84 12.68
N ILE A 80 18.46 -2.96 11.51
CA ILE A 80 18.32 -2.03 10.39
C ILE A 80 17.41 -2.70 9.36
N LYS A 81 16.45 -1.95 8.85
CA LYS A 81 15.44 -2.41 7.91
C LYS A 81 15.55 -1.61 6.63
N ASN A 82 15.48 -2.31 5.51
CA ASN A 82 15.41 -1.68 4.19
C ASN A 82 14.51 -2.51 3.30
N GLY A 83 13.70 -1.85 2.49
CA GLY A 83 12.78 -2.58 1.63
C GLY A 83 12.06 -1.70 0.63
N SER A 84 11.31 -2.36 -0.23
CA SER A 84 10.41 -1.71 -1.17
C SER A 84 9.12 -2.51 -1.31
N PHE A 85 8.08 -1.81 -1.68
CA PHE A 85 6.80 -2.40 -2.05
C PHE A 85 6.28 -1.69 -3.30
N GLU A 86 5.71 -2.44 -4.22
CA GLU A 86 5.03 -1.93 -5.40
C GLU A 86 3.71 -2.68 -5.57
N SER A 87 2.64 -1.92 -5.73
CA SER A 87 1.31 -2.41 -6.08
C SER A 87 0.91 -1.79 -7.40
N ASN A 88 0.67 -2.61 -8.39
CA ASN A 88 0.22 -2.20 -9.72
C ASN A 88 -1.19 -2.75 -9.95
N ASN A 89 -2.15 -1.87 -10.17
CA ASN A 89 -3.55 -2.20 -10.38
C ASN A 89 -3.98 -1.73 -11.76
N ASP A 90 -4.26 -2.67 -12.64
CA ASP A 90 -4.84 -2.44 -13.97
C ASP A 90 -6.34 -2.69 -13.94
N TYR A 91 -7.10 -1.79 -14.53
CA TYR A 91 -8.54 -1.90 -14.66
C TYR A 91 -8.97 -1.56 -16.09
N TYR A 92 -9.86 -2.35 -16.63
CA TYR A 92 -10.38 -2.22 -17.99
C TYR A 92 -11.90 -2.25 -18.01
N GLU A 93 -12.48 -1.44 -18.89
CA GLU A 93 -13.87 -1.54 -19.32
C GLU A 93 -13.92 -1.58 -20.85
N ASP A 94 -14.49 -2.65 -21.39
CA ASP A 94 -14.50 -2.92 -22.82
C ASP A 94 -15.93 -3.06 -23.34
N ASP A 95 -16.26 -2.38 -24.44
CA ASP A 95 -17.52 -2.61 -25.18
C ASP A 95 -17.39 -3.83 -26.09
N THR A 96 -17.32 -5.02 -25.51
CA THR A 96 -17.18 -6.29 -26.24
C THR A 96 -18.41 -6.66 -27.08
N ARG A 97 -19.54 -5.98 -26.87
CA ARG A 97 -20.82 -6.24 -27.56
C ARG A 97 -21.17 -5.19 -28.59
N ASN A 98 -20.30 -4.19 -28.80
CA ASN A 98 -20.56 -3.01 -29.63
C ASN A 98 -21.87 -2.31 -29.26
N PHE A 99 -22.15 -2.20 -27.95
CA PHE A 99 -23.36 -1.55 -27.47
C PHE A 99 -23.36 -0.05 -27.78
N TYR A 100 -22.18 0.55 -27.84
CA TYR A 100 -21.97 1.97 -28.13
C TYR A 100 -21.56 2.23 -29.59
N GLU A 101 -21.76 1.26 -30.50
CA GLU A 101 -21.50 1.46 -31.93
C GLU A 101 -22.34 2.63 -32.49
N GLY A 102 -21.65 3.58 -33.13
CA GLY A 102 -22.25 4.79 -33.68
C GLY A 102 -22.72 5.83 -32.65
N VAL A 103 -22.50 5.58 -31.36
CA VAL A 103 -22.84 6.50 -30.26
C VAL A 103 -21.66 7.41 -29.97
N THR A 104 -21.88 8.72 -29.89
CA THR A 104 -20.83 9.73 -29.62
C THR A 104 -20.81 10.07 -28.13
N ALA A 105 -19.69 9.87 -27.46
CA ALA A 105 -19.58 9.98 -26.00
C ALA A 105 -19.77 11.41 -25.47
N THR A 106 -19.13 12.40 -26.11
CA THR A 106 -19.12 13.80 -25.64
C THR A 106 -19.80 14.77 -26.64
N GLY A 107 -20.45 14.28 -27.66
CA GLY A 107 -20.98 15.09 -28.76
C GLY A 107 -19.96 15.39 -29.87
N GLU A 108 -18.70 15.05 -29.68
CA GLU A 108 -17.63 15.21 -30.65
C GLU A 108 -17.46 13.95 -31.51
N THR A 109 -17.37 14.10 -32.83
CA THR A 109 -17.30 12.95 -33.76
C THR A 109 -16.12 12.02 -33.51
N GLN A 110 -15.01 12.54 -32.96
CA GLN A 110 -13.82 11.74 -32.59
C GLN A 110 -14.11 10.76 -31.47
N THR A 111 -15.11 11.01 -30.61
CA THR A 111 -15.52 10.19 -29.49
C THR A 111 -16.66 9.23 -29.81
N THR A 112 -16.85 8.93 -31.11
CA THR A 112 -17.87 7.98 -31.58
C THR A 112 -17.36 6.55 -31.42
N ASP A 113 -18.27 5.65 -31.04
CA ASP A 113 -18.03 4.22 -30.97
C ASP A 113 -16.96 3.88 -29.88
N PHE A 114 -17.32 4.10 -28.63
CA PHE A 114 -16.48 3.76 -27.47
C PHE A 114 -16.08 2.28 -27.50
N LYS A 115 -14.78 2.00 -27.33
CA LYS A 115 -14.23 0.64 -27.34
C LYS A 115 -13.72 0.24 -25.97
N THR A 116 -12.77 0.99 -25.42
CA THR A 116 -12.07 0.60 -24.21
C THR A 116 -11.77 1.81 -23.33
N PHE A 117 -11.91 1.62 -22.04
CA PHE A 117 -11.32 2.46 -21.00
C PHE A 117 -10.30 1.63 -20.21
N PHE A 118 -9.11 2.16 -20.03
CA PHE A 118 -8.05 1.61 -19.22
C PHE A 118 -7.63 2.59 -18.13
N LEU A 119 -7.45 2.08 -16.91
CA LEU A 119 -6.92 2.84 -15.79
C LEU A 119 -5.85 1.99 -15.08
N ASN A 120 -4.67 2.58 -14.89
CA ASN A 120 -3.59 2.01 -14.12
C ASN A 120 -3.31 2.86 -12.87
N ASN A 121 -3.17 2.19 -11.74
CA ASN A 121 -2.77 2.81 -10.49
C ASN A 121 -1.54 2.08 -9.97
N THR A 122 -0.42 2.77 -9.89
CA THR A 122 0.81 2.23 -9.32
C THR A 122 1.16 2.95 -8.03
N LEU A 123 1.31 2.18 -6.96
CA LEU A 123 1.80 2.66 -5.66
C LEU A 123 3.16 2.05 -5.40
N LYS A 124 4.16 2.89 -5.13
CA LYS A 124 5.52 2.45 -4.78
C LYS A 124 5.91 3.00 -3.43
N TRP A 125 6.47 2.13 -2.59
CA TRP A 125 7.06 2.51 -1.31
C TRP A 125 8.53 2.13 -1.27
N ASN A 126 9.37 3.07 -0.85
CA ASN A 126 10.71 2.78 -0.36
C ASN A 126 10.71 2.95 1.16
N ILE A 127 11.18 1.94 1.86
CA ILE A 127 11.06 1.83 3.31
C ILE A 127 12.47 1.70 3.88
N GLY A 128 12.86 2.66 4.72
CA GLY A 128 14.04 2.59 5.56
C GLY A 128 13.64 2.58 7.03
N GLY A 129 14.42 1.94 7.90
CA GLY A 129 14.06 1.97 9.32
C GLY A 129 15.09 1.32 10.22
N TRP A 130 14.92 1.53 11.51
CA TRP A 130 15.72 0.85 12.52
C TRP A 130 14.91 0.65 13.81
N ASP A 131 15.30 -0.34 14.57
CA ASP A 131 14.81 -0.56 15.93
C ASP A 131 15.91 -1.14 16.83
N ALA A 132 15.76 -0.94 18.13
CA ALA A 132 16.64 -1.50 19.13
C ALA A 132 15.84 -2.09 20.29
N LYS A 133 16.36 -3.14 20.89
CA LYS A 133 15.78 -3.79 22.07
C LYS A 133 16.86 -4.10 23.09
N LEU A 134 16.56 -3.85 24.36
CA LEU A 134 17.37 -4.30 25.51
C LEU A 134 16.57 -5.32 26.29
N GLY A 135 17.26 -6.34 26.78
CA GLY A 135 16.71 -7.39 27.59
C GLY A 135 17.54 -7.68 28.81
N PHE A 136 16.86 -8.05 29.89
CA PHE A 136 17.45 -8.49 31.14
C PHE A 136 16.87 -9.84 31.50
N LEU A 137 17.73 -10.75 32.00
CA LEU A 137 17.33 -12.04 32.51
C LEU A 137 18.04 -12.30 33.81
N TYR A 138 17.27 -12.63 34.84
CA TYR A 138 17.80 -13.11 36.13
C TYR A 138 17.35 -14.55 36.36
N GLN A 139 18.31 -15.43 36.65
CA GLN A 139 18.07 -16.82 36.97
C GLN A 139 18.30 -17.04 38.48
N PHE A 140 17.26 -17.43 39.17
CA PHE A 140 17.34 -17.80 40.59
C PHE A 140 17.53 -19.32 40.69
N GLU A 141 18.78 -19.73 40.81
CA GLU A 141 19.17 -21.14 40.79
C GLU A 141 18.53 -21.90 39.60
N ASP A 142 18.11 -23.14 39.81
CA ASP A 142 17.36 -23.89 38.80
C ASP A 142 15.83 -23.84 39.02
N ILE A 143 15.38 -22.94 39.91
CA ILE A 143 14.02 -22.85 40.37
C ILE A 143 13.19 -21.85 39.57
N ALA A 144 13.73 -20.65 39.32
CA ALA A 144 12.97 -19.58 38.68
C ALA A 144 13.82 -18.73 37.75
N ARG A 145 13.16 -18.15 36.75
CA ARG A 145 13.76 -17.18 35.82
C ARG A 145 12.82 -16.00 35.67
N PHE A 146 13.39 -14.81 35.69
CA PHE A 146 12.68 -13.55 35.49
C PHE A 146 13.32 -12.80 34.33
N GLY A 147 12.53 -12.39 33.36
CA GLY A 147 12.98 -11.63 32.21
C GLY A 147 12.20 -10.34 32.04
N ALA A 148 12.87 -9.31 31.55
CA ALA A 148 12.22 -8.10 31.12
C ALA A 148 12.88 -7.61 29.83
N THR A 149 12.09 -7.05 28.93
CA THR A 149 12.61 -6.41 27.71
C THR A 149 12.01 -5.04 27.52
N VAL A 150 12.83 -4.15 26.98
CA VAL A 150 12.45 -2.81 26.54
C VAL A 150 12.71 -2.72 25.05
N GLN A 151 11.66 -2.57 24.26
CA GLN A 151 11.72 -2.25 22.85
C GLN A 151 11.67 -0.74 22.71
N PHE A 152 12.71 -0.15 22.13
CA PHE A 152 12.70 1.26 21.78
C PHE A 152 11.75 1.54 20.62
N PRO A 153 11.30 2.79 20.45
CA PRO A 153 10.46 3.16 19.31
C PRO A 153 11.10 2.73 17.99
N LYS A 154 10.36 1.95 17.21
CA LYS A 154 10.74 1.63 15.84
C LYS A 154 10.52 2.87 15.00
N THR A 155 11.51 3.27 14.25
CA THR A 155 11.43 4.39 13.31
C THR A 155 11.45 3.85 11.90
N PHE A 156 10.50 4.28 11.08
CA PHE A 156 10.44 3.98 9.67
C PHE A 156 10.31 5.29 8.91
N SER A 157 11.15 5.47 7.90
CA SER A 157 11.02 6.51 6.88
C SER A 157 10.46 5.87 5.63
N LEU A 158 9.38 6.43 5.11
CA LEU A 158 8.70 5.97 3.91
C LEU A 158 8.72 7.06 2.86
N ASP A 159 9.19 6.71 1.68
CA ASP A 159 8.99 7.48 0.46
C ASP A 159 7.92 6.76 -0.37
N GLU A 160 6.79 7.44 -0.53
CA GLU A 160 5.63 6.95 -1.27
C GLU A 160 5.52 7.70 -2.60
N GLU A 161 5.41 6.97 -3.69
CA GLU A 161 5.11 7.49 -5.01
C GLU A 161 3.82 6.86 -5.51
N PHE A 162 2.87 7.69 -5.90
CA PHE A 162 1.60 7.29 -6.47
C PHE A 162 1.51 7.80 -7.91
N ILE A 163 1.22 6.91 -8.85
CA ILE A 163 1.15 7.20 -10.28
C ILE A 163 -0.20 6.72 -10.81
N VAL A 164 -0.92 7.60 -11.49
CA VAL A 164 -2.13 7.23 -12.25
C VAL A 164 -1.88 7.42 -13.72
N GLY A 165 -2.10 6.37 -14.49
CA GLY A 165 -2.14 6.38 -15.94
C GLY A 165 -3.49 5.89 -16.43
N GLY A 166 -3.88 6.26 -17.63
CA GLY A 166 -5.13 5.79 -18.21
C GLY A 166 -5.27 6.17 -19.67
N SER A 167 -6.19 5.50 -20.33
CA SER A 167 -6.53 5.79 -21.72
C SER A 167 -8.00 5.43 -22.03
N SER A 168 -8.53 6.08 -23.03
CA SER A 168 -9.78 5.69 -23.71
C SER A 168 -9.50 5.49 -25.19
N GLU A 169 -10.19 4.54 -25.81
CA GLU A 169 -10.11 4.23 -27.22
C GLU A 169 -11.51 4.24 -27.84
N PHE A 170 -11.61 4.83 -29.04
CA PHE A 170 -12.83 4.94 -29.81
C PHE A 170 -12.69 4.27 -31.17
N GLY A 171 -13.79 3.81 -31.76
CA GLY A 171 -13.82 3.14 -33.05
C GLY A 171 -13.39 4.00 -34.24
N THR A 172 -13.31 5.30 -34.05
CA THR A 172 -12.68 6.24 -35.00
C THR A 172 -11.16 6.06 -35.12
N GLY A 173 -10.55 5.23 -34.25
CA GLY A 173 -9.08 5.07 -34.12
C GLY A 173 -8.45 6.13 -33.21
N GLN A 174 -9.24 7.01 -32.60
CA GLN A 174 -8.74 8.00 -31.65
C GLN A 174 -8.47 7.35 -30.29
N VAL A 175 -7.30 7.64 -29.71
CA VAL A 175 -6.88 7.24 -28.36
C VAL A 175 -6.53 8.50 -27.59
N TYR A 176 -7.12 8.65 -26.43
CA TYR A 176 -6.77 9.70 -25.46
C TYR A 176 -6.05 9.08 -24.27
N THR A 177 -5.02 9.76 -23.76
CA THR A 177 -4.20 9.28 -22.64
C THR A 177 -4.07 10.36 -21.58
N LEU A 178 -4.05 9.95 -20.33
CA LEU A 178 -3.79 10.85 -19.19
C LEU A 178 -2.34 11.36 -19.21
N ASP A 179 -2.16 12.59 -18.80
CA ASP A 179 -0.86 13.12 -18.42
C ASP A 179 -0.47 12.55 -17.05
N THR A 180 0.40 11.55 -17.06
CA THR A 180 0.82 10.85 -15.83
C THR A 180 1.57 11.77 -14.87
N ASP A 181 2.24 12.81 -15.32
CA ASP A 181 2.94 13.76 -14.46
C ASP A 181 1.97 14.63 -13.66
N PHE A 182 0.79 14.93 -14.25
CA PHE A 182 -0.26 15.68 -13.56
C PHE A 182 -0.96 14.83 -12.48
N TYR A 183 -1.15 13.53 -12.76
CA TYR A 183 -1.87 12.61 -11.88
C TYR A 183 -0.96 11.80 -10.95
N SER A 184 0.33 12.15 -10.85
CA SER A 184 1.30 11.52 -9.96
C SER A 184 1.65 12.42 -8.79
N ASP A 185 1.97 11.81 -7.65
CA ASP A 185 2.43 12.56 -6.47
C ASP A 185 3.46 11.74 -5.69
N LYS A 186 4.32 12.46 -4.93
CA LYS A 186 5.33 11.87 -4.07
C LYS A 186 5.23 12.49 -2.68
N VAL A 187 5.24 11.64 -1.67
CA VAL A 187 5.21 12.06 -0.29
C VAL A 187 6.21 11.26 0.55
N SER A 188 6.91 11.94 1.45
CA SER A 188 7.82 11.30 2.40
C SER A 188 7.34 11.57 3.81
N TYR A 189 7.33 10.53 4.65
CA TYR A 189 6.90 10.65 6.03
C TYR A 189 7.57 9.61 6.93
N ASP A 190 7.63 9.94 8.23
CA ASP A 190 8.17 9.04 9.25
C ASP A 190 7.06 8.44 10.11
N ILE A 191 7.19 7.16 10.39
CA ILE A 191 6.33 6.44 11.34
C ILE A 191 7.18 6.03 12.56
N LYS A 192 6.70 6.37 13.77
CA LYS A 192 7.33 5.96 15.03
C LYS A 192 6.34 5.18 15.88
N THR A 193 6.76 4.01 16.36
CA THR A 193 5.96 3.25 17.32
C THR A 193 6.25 3.72 18.76
N PRO A 194 5.36 3.47 19.72
CA PRO A 194 5.66 3.69 21.14
C PRO A 194 6.72 2.70 21.66
N PHE A 195 7.19 2.94 22.88
CA PHE A 195 7.96 1.96 23.66
C PHE A 195 7.08 0.76 24.00
N GLU A 196 7.67 -0.44 23.95
CA GLU A 196 7.05 -1.66 24.43
C GLU A 196 7.85 -2.22 25.61
N LEU A 197 7.17 -2.54 26.70
CA LEU A 197 7.77 -3.20 27.85
C LEU A 197 7.15 -4.57 27.99
N THR A 198 7.98 -5.60 28.11
CA THR A 198 7.54 -6.97 28.31
C THR A 198 8.22 -7.56 29.52
N GLY A 199 7.46 -8.17 30.41
CA GLY A 199 7.97 -8.97 31.53
C GLY A 199 7.61 -10.43 31.33
N ALA A 200 8.48 -11.32 31.74
CA ALA A 200 8.25 -12.76 31.72
C ALA A 200 8.82 -13.44 32.96
N PHE A 201 8.18 -14.53 33.38
CA PHE A 201 8.73 -15.38 34.42
C PHE A 201 8.54 -16.86 34.06
N ALA A 202 9.42 -17.70 34.60
CA ALA A 202 9.27 -19.13 34.52
C ALA A 202 9.71 -19.77 35.85
N VAL A 203 8.98 -20.79 36.27
CA VAL A 203 9.26 -21.56 37.49
C VAL A 203 9.36 -23.03 37.14
N ASN A 204 10.42 -23.68 37.61
CA ASN A 204 10.65 -25.12 37.52
C ASN A 204 10.31 -25.77 38.87
N TYR A 205 9.28 -26.58 38.89
CA TYR A 205 8.90 -27.33 40.06
C TYR A 205 8.86 -28.82 39.75
N LYS A 206 9.82 -29.57 40.30
CA LYS A 206 9.93 -31.03 40.15
C LYS A 206 9.91 -31.51 38.69
N GLY A 207 10.59 -30.77 37.81
CA GLY A 207 10.65 -31.10 36.38
C GLY A 207 9.48 -30.57 35.54
N MET A 208 8.51 -29.91 36.15
CA MET A 208 7.42 -29.21 35.48
C MET A 208 7.77 -27.73 35.37
N ILE A 209 7.71 -27.17 34.17
CA ILE A 209 7.99 -25.75 33.88
C ILE A 209 6.66 -25.03 33.67
N LEU A 210 6.42 -23.99 34.46
CA LEU A 210 5.33 -23.05 34.30
C LEU A 210 5.91 -21.69 33.86
N SER A 211 5.36 -21.08 32.84
CA SER A 211 5.82 -19.77 32.30
C SER A 211 4.64 -18.88 31.93
N ALA A 212 4.82 -17.57 32.07
CA ALA A 212 3.92 -16.51 31.63
C ALA A 212 4.72 -15.28 31.14
#